data_f2a311025575870d464d502da1ca2e10
#
_entry.id   f2a311025575870d464d502da1ca2e10
#
_cell.length_a   1.000
_cell.length_b   1.000
_cell.length_c   1.000
_cell.angle_alpha   90.00
_cell.angle_beta   90.00
_cell.angle_gamma   90.00
#
_symmetry.space_group_name_H-M   'P 1'
#
loop_
_entity.id
_entity.type
_entity.pdbx_description
1 polymer ?
#
loop_
_entity_poly.entity_id
_entity_poly.type
_entity_poly.pdbx_seq_one_letter_code
_entity_poly.pdbx_strand_id
1 'polypeptide(L)' 'MLIPHHMLDPQTLERMLEDFVTRDGTDNGYEASLTERVERLRKQVERREVLIVFHPDTGDTSLAHRRDVPREMLLDLE' A
#
# COMPACT_ATOMS: atom_id res chain seq x y z
N MET A 1 11.33 -3.14 -6.27
CA MET A 1 10.63 -2.77 -7.50
C MET A 1 9.25 -2.23 -7.18
N LEU A 2 8.87 -1.14 -7.80
CA LEU A 2 7.56 -0.55 -7.56
C LEU A 2 6.58 -0.98 -8.66
N ILE A 3 5.33 -1.23 -8.24
CA ILE A 3 4.29 -1.65 -9.15
C ILE A 3 3.18 -0.60 -9.12
N PRO A 4 2.76 -0.09 -10.30
CA PRO A 4 1.62 0.83 -10.33
C PRO A 4 0.35 0.10 -9.85
N HIS A 5 -0.46 0.80 -9.08
CA HIS A 5 -1.64 0.17 -8.48
C HIS A 5 -2.63 -0.35 -9.53
N HIS A 6 -2.70 0.28 -10.68
CA HIS A 6 -3.62 -0.15 -11.73
C HIS A 6 -3.19 -1.46 -12.40
N MET A 7 -1.96 -1.91 -12.14
CA MET A 7 -1.48 -3.19 -12.67
C MET A 7 -1.92 -4.37 -11.82
N LEU A 8 -2.43 -4.11 -10.65
CA LEU A 8 -2.91 -5.16 -9.76
C LEU A 8 -4.40 -5.41 -9.95
N ASP A 9 -4.78 -6.65 -9.75
CA ASP A 9 -6.17 -7.03 -9.68
C ASP A 9 -6.81 -6.26 -8.50
N PRO A 10 -7.99 -5.65 -8.71
CA PRO A 10 -8.66 -4.92 -7.62
C PRO A 10 -8.82 -5.73 -6.35
N GLN A 11 -9.12 -7.02 -6.46
CA GLN A 11 -9.27 -7.86 -5.29
C GLN A 11 -7.95 -8.05 -4.56
N THR A 12 -6.88 -8.21 -5.31
CA THR A 12 -5.55 -8.36 -4.73
C THR A 12 -5.16 -7.08 -4.01
N LEU A 13 -5.39 -5.94 -4.64
CA LEU A 13 -5.07 -4.66 -4.04
C LEU A 13 -5.86 -4.48 -2.75
N GLU A 14 -7.14 -4.78 -2.77
CA GLU A 14 -7.98 -4.64 -1.59
C GLU A 14 -7.49 -5.50 -0.43
N ARG A 15 -7.10 -6.72 -0.72
CA ARG A 15 -6.52 -7.61 0.29
C ARG A 15 -5.26 -7.01 0.89
N MET A 16 -4.41 -6.44 0.05
CA MET A 16 -3.18 -5.83 0.53
C MET A 16 -3.49 -4.64 1.43
N LEU A 17 -4.49 -3.85 1.06
CA LEU A 17 -4.88 -2.70 1.87
C LEU A 17 -5.41 -3.13 3.22
N GLU A 18 -6.27 -4.14 3.24
CA GLU A 18 -6.80 -4.67 4.49
C GLU A 18 -5.70 -5.23 5.37
N ASP A 19 -4.80 -5.98 4.77
CA ASP A 19 -3.69 -6.59 5.50
C ASP A 19 -2.79 -5.52 6.11
N PHE A 20 -2.51 -4.48 5.35
CA PHE A 20 -1.67 -3.39 5.82
C PHE A 20 -2.31 -2.68 7.01
N VAL A 21 -3.60 -2.37 6.91
CA VAL A 21 -4.33 -1.68 7.96
C VAL A 21 -4.40 -2.54 9.21
N THR A 22 -4.63 -3.83 9.05
CA THR A 22 -4.73 -4.76 10.16
C THR A 22 -3.39 -4.94 10.84
N ARG A 23 -2.33 -5.03 10.06
CA ARG A 23 -0.99 -5.22 10.59
C ARG A 23 -0.48 -4.00 11.34
N ASP A 24 -0.84 -2.83 10.86
CA ASP A 24 -0.47 -1.59 11.50
C ASP A 24 -1.05 -1.54 12.91
N GLY A 25 -2.18 -2.20 13.11
CA GLY A 25 -2.65 -2.61 14.42
C GLY A 25 -2.93 -1.52 15.42
N THR A 26 -2.96 -0.33 14.98
CA THR A 26 -3.07 0.77 15.89
C THR A 26 -4.45 1.35 15.87
N ASP A 27 -5.38 0.52 16.20
CA ASP A 27 -6.75 0.97 16.22
C ASP A 27 -7.15 1.59 17.54
N ASN A 28 -6.29 2.10 18.25
CA ASN A 28 -6.35 2.66 19.55
C ASN A 28 -7.58 3.51 19.85
N GLY A 29 -8.74 2.90 19.83
CA GLY A 29 -9.95 3.59 20.15
C GLY A 29 -10.47 4.51 19.08
N TYR A 30 -9.91 4.48 17.92
CA TYR A 30 -10.47 5.23 16.81
C TYR A 30 -11.78 4.62 16.37
N GLU A 31 -12.72 5.46 16.06
CA GLU A 31 -14.05 5.02 15.67
C GLU A 31 -14.12 4.61 14.21
N ALA A 32 -13.09 4.87 13.46
CA ALA A 32 -13.07 4.53 12.05
C ALA A 32 -13.10 3.02 11.86
N SER A 33 -14.03 2.56 11.07
CA SER A 33 -14.17 1.14 10.77
C SER A 33 -13.02 0.70 9.86
N LEU A 34 -12.85 -0.63 9.75
CA LEU A 34 -11.84 -1.18 8.86
C LEU A 34 -12.07 -0.68 7.43
N THR A 35 -13.33 -0.64 7.01
CA THR A 35 -13.68 -0.18 5.66
C THR A 35 -13.22 1.25 5.43
N GLU A 36 -13.42 2.12 6.40
CA GLU A 36 -13.00 3.51 6.26
C GLU A 36 -11.49 3.64 6.17
N ARG A 37 -10.78 2.85 6.96
CA ARG A 37 -9.32 2.86 6.93
C ARG A 37 -8.79 2.36 5.60
N VAL A 38 -9.39 1.31 5.08
CA VAL A 38 -9.02 0.76 3.78
C VAL A 38 -9.26 1.80 2.68
N GLU A 39 -10.39 2.49 2.73
CA GLU A 39 -10.69 3.52 1.75
C GLU A 39 -9.70 4.68 1.79
N ARG A 40 -9.31 5.09 2.98
CA ARG A 40 -8.30 6.13 3.14
C ARG A 40 -6.98 5.71 2.52
N LEU A 41 -6.58 4.48 2.83
CA LEU A 41 -5.32 3.95 2.32
C LEU A 41 -5.38 3.82 0.80
N ARG A 42 -6.53 3.42 0.28
CA ARG A 42 -6.71 3.32 -1.16
C ARG A 42 -6.48 4.66 -1.85
N LYS A 43 -7.01 5.73 -1.26
CA LYS A 43 -6.81 7.06 -1.82
C LYS A 43 -5.34 7.45 -1.78
N GLN A 44 -4.64 7.08 -0.71
CA GLN A 44 -3.22 7.34 -0.61
C GLN A 44 -2.43 6.60 -1.69
N VAL A 45 -2.84 5.37 -1.98
CA VAL A 45 -2.21 4.61 -3.06
C VAL A 45 -2.46 5.28 -4.41
N GLU A 46 -3.68 5.74 -4.63
CA GLU A 46 -4.02 6.42 -5.87
C GLU A 46 -3.25 7.72 -6.06
N ARG A 47 -2.96 8.39 -4.96
CA ARG A 47 -2.18 9.63 -4.97
C ARG A 47 -0.69 9.38 -4.96
N ARG A 48 -0.28 8.12 -4.91
CA ARG A 48 1.12 7.72 -4.85
C ARG A 48 1.80 8.17 -3.56
N GLU A 49 1.04 8.37 -2.52
CA GLU A 49 1.58 8.62 -1.19
C GLU A 49 1.99 7.30 -0.54
N VAL A 50 1.29 6.23 -0.91
CA VAL A 50 1.64 4.86 -0.51
C VAL A 50 1.90 4.09 -1.79
N LEU A 51 3.01 3.38 -1.83
CA LEU A 51 3.45 2.67 -3.03
C LEU A 51 3.45 1.18 -2.80
N ILE A 52 3.30 0.45 -3.90
CA ILE A 52 3.31 -1.01 -3.87
C ILE A 52 4.71 -1.46 -4.25
N VAL A 53 5.34 -2.22 -3.35
CA VAL A 53 6.71 -2.68 -3.53
C VAL A 53 6.72 -4.18 -3.75
N PHE A 54 7.34 -4.61 -4.83
CA PHE A 54 7.53 -6.02 -5.11
C PHE A 54 8.92 -6.45 -4.69
N HIS A 55 8.99 -7.55 -3.95
CA HIS A 55 10.24 -8.11 -3.47
C HIS A 55 10.57 -9.37 -4.27
N PRO A 56 11.41 -9.25 -5.30
CA PRO A 56 11.70 -10.41 -6.16
C PRO A 56 12.40 -11.55 -5.42
N ASP A 57 13.08 -11.25 -4.34
CA ASP A 57 13.79 -12.27 -3.58
C ASP A 57 12.84 -13.30 -2.97
N THR A 58 11.69 -12.85 -2.51
CA THR A 58 10.71 -13.71 -1.86
C THR A 58 9.46 -13.87 -2.69
N GLY A 59 9.29 -13.06 -3.71
CA GLY A 59 8.06 -13.05 -4.50
C GLY A 59 6.91 -12.33 -3.83
N ASP A 60 7.17 -11.65 -2.73
CA ASP A 60 6.13 -10.97 -1.96
C ASP A 60 5.91 -9.55 -2.47
N THR A 61 4.71 -9.04 -2.17
CA THR A 61 4.35 -7.67 -2.48
C THR A 61 3.89 -7.01 -1.18
N SER A 62 4.31 -5.77 -0.98
CA SER A 62 3.95 -5.04 0.23
C SER A 62 3.67 -3.58 -0.09
N LEU A 63 3.18 -2.86 0.92
CA LEU A 63 2.93 -1.43 0.79
C LEU A 63 3.94 -0.67 1.62
N ALA A 64 4.33 0.50 1.13
CA ALA A 64 5.26 1.37 1.85
C ALA A 64 4.90 2.81 1.58
N HIS A 65 5.11 3.67 2.57
CA HIS A 65 4.92 5.09 2.37
C HIS A 65 5.99 5.62 1.43
N ARG A 66 5.61 6.59 0.59
CA ARG A 66 6.53 7.15 -0.38
C ARG A 66 7.82 7.65 0.27
N ARG A 67 7.71 8.24 1.44
CA ARG A 67 8.88 8.78 2.15
C ARG A 67 9.86 7.69 2.59
N ASP A 68 9.35 6.45 2.72
CA ASP A 68 10.18 5.32 3.14
C ASP A 68 10.80 4.59 1.95
N VAL A 69 10.41 4.95 0.75
CA VAL A 69 10.90 4.30 -0.47
C VAL A 69 12.12 5.06 -0.97
N PRO A 70 13.21 4.35 -1.29
CA PRO A 70 14.41 5.02 -1.83
C PRO A 70 14.09 5.78 -3.11
N ARG A 71 14.73 6.93 -3.26
CA ARG A 71 14.52 7.77 -4.44
C ARG A 71 14.82 7.00 -5.73
N GLU A 72 15.78 6.11 -5.68
CA GLU A 72 16.14 5.30 -6.83
C GLU A 72 14.98 4.46 -7.33
N MET A 73 14.19 3.92 -6.42
CA MET A 73 13.02 3.15 -6.79
C MET A 73 11.91 4.05 -7.32
N LEU A 74 11.82 5.27 -6.81
CA LEU A 74 10.79 6.21 -7.27
C LEU A 74 10.99 6.60 -8.73
N LEU A 75 12.21 6.61 -9.19
CA LEU A 75 12.52 6.94 -10.59
C LEU A 75 11.91 5.94 -11.55
N ASP A 76 11.71 4.70 -11.13
CA ASP A 76 11.11 3.68 -11.97
C ASP A 76 9.64 3.95 -12.26
N LEU A 77 8.99 4.75 -11.43
CA LEU A 77 7.57 5.09 -11.63
C LEU A 77 7.40 6.28 -12.54
N GLU A 78 8.42 7.07 -12.68
CA GLU A 78 8.41 8.27 -13.50
C GLU A 78 9.10 8.03 -14.82
#